data_acc7dab7d0173fb828d5c6879e0fffd2
#
_entry.id   acc7dab7d0173fb828d5c6879e0fffd2
#
_cell.length_a   1.000
_cell.length_b   1.000
_cell.length_c   1.000
_cell.angle_alpha   90.00
_cell.angle_beta   90.00
_cell.angle_gamma   90.00
#
_symmetry.space_group_name_H-M   'P 1'
#
loop_
_entity.id
_entity.type
_entity.pdbx_description
1 polymer ?
#
loop_
_entity_poly.entity_id
_entity_poly.type
_entity_poly.pdbx_seq_one_letter_code
_entity_poly.pdbx_strand_id
1 'polypeptide(L)'
;MAYPRHATLELTAKCNFRCSYCYCVWHEYPALAKPELDADSWKAILDKCAADGVNDILFTGGEALLRNDLFTILNYARRALPQARLSLFTNASRLDEKLIRRFKRMSVHLATSLQGLATYDAMTGTRRSYKRLLAVVARASELKWPLAVSMTVTKANFDEAADMFVAAALSGASTIQVGPVILGGRAASHQELMISREEWEEVKRRIRALPDAHVPYTFCDEFICACRADTPKRLLDKWGDKSRKPCPAGKTFGVIGPNGLYRTCLHSLPKELTRATKKIKNLPKA
;
A
#
# COMPACT_ATOMS: atom_id res chain seq x y z
N MET A 1 -17.42 -13.69 -12.13
CA MET A 1 -17.51 -12.52 -11.25
C MET A 1 -16.79 -11.37 -11.95
N ALA A 2 -17.43 -10.23 -12.11
CA ALA A 2 -16.82 -9.04 -12.68
C ALA A 2 -15.89 -8.36 -11.66
N TYR A 3 -14.78 -7.80 -12.12
CA TYR A 3 -13.91 -7.00 -11.27
C TYR A 3 -14.53 -5.62 -11.02
N PRO A 4 -14.35 -5.03 -9.82
CA PRO A 4 -14.77 -3.66 -9.54
C PRO A 4 -14.00 -2.64 -10.38
N ARG A 5 -14.52 -1.40 -10.45
CA ARG A 5 -13.89 -0.32 -11.24
C ARG A 5 -12.46 0.00 -10.85
N HIS A 6 -12.08 -0.20 -9.58
CA HIS A 6 -10.71 -0.03 -9.10
C HIS A 6 -10.11 -1.40 -8.78
N ALA A 7 -9.02 -1.75 -9.45
CA ALA A 7 -8.29 -2.99 -9.22
C ALA A 7 -6.89 -2.72 -8.66
N THR A 8 -6.54 -3.41 -7.60
CA THR A 8 -5.16 -3.45 -7.10
C THR A 8 -4.53 -4.77 -7.52
N LEU A 9 -3.41 -4.71 -8.22
CA LEU A 9 -2.67 -5.87 -8.69
C LEU A 9 -1.37 -5.99 -7.91
N GLU A 10 -1.29 -6.97 -7.03
CA GLU A 10 -0.07 -7.27 -6.26
C GLU A 10 0.82 -8.19 -7.09
N LEU A 11 1.72 -7.58 -7.85
CA LEU A 11 2.50 -8.29 -8.87
C LEU A 11 3.49 -9.32 -8.30
N THR A 12 3.95 -9.13 -7.07
CA THR A 12 4.91 -10.00 -6.40
C THR A 12 4.79 -9.91 -4.89
N ALA A 13 5.13 -10.97 -4.18
CA ALA A 13 5.31 -10.96 -2.72
C ALA A 13 6.74 -10.56 -2.31
N LYS A 14 7.70 -10.55 -3.25
CA LYS A 14 9.10 -10.23 -2.96
C LYS A 14 9.24 -8.75 -2.65
N CYS A 15 10.02 -8.43 -1.61
CA CYS A 15 10.37 -7.06 -1.24
C CYS A 15 11.81 -7.01 -0.72
N ASN A 16 12.51 -5.95 -1.04
CA ASN A 16 13.86 -5.69 -0.54
C ASN A 16 13.86 -4.91 0.79
N PHE A 17 12.69 -4.53 1.32
CA PHE A 17 12.52 -3.93 2.64
C PHE A 17 11.90 -4.92 3.62
N ARG A 18 12.07 -4.66 4.93
CA ARG A 18 11.52 -5.48 6.03
C ARG A 18 10.71 -4.63 7.02
N CYS A 19 9.84 -3.77 6.49
CA CYS A 19 9.06 -2.84 7.28
C CYS A 19 8.26 -3.56 8.37
N SER A 20 8.36 -3.10 9.62
CA SER A 20 7.60 -3.64 10.76
C SER A 20 6.09 -3.39 10.63
N TYR A 21 5.70 -2.26 10.05
CA TYR A 21 4.32 -1.83 9.82
C TYR A 21 3.70 -2.41 8.52
N CYS A 22 4.38 -3.30 7.80
CA CYS A 22 3.93 -3.78 6.50
C CYS A 22 2.63 -4.57 6.60
N TYR A 23 1.60 -4.11 5.91
CA TYR A 23 0.28 -4.76 5.85
C TYR A 23 0.21 -5.95 4.89
N CYS A 24 1.24 -6.18 4.08
CA CYS A 24 1.25 -7.17 3.02
C CYS A 24 1.07 -8.59 3.58
N VAL A 25 -0.09 -9.18 3.34
CA VAL A 25 -0.46 -10.50 3.87
C VAL A 25 0.45 -11.63 3.39
N TRP A 26 1.11 -11.46 2.24
CA TRP A 26 2.05 -12.43 1.71
C TRP A 26 3.34 -12.54 2.51
N HIS A 27 3.66 -11.53 3.33
CA HIS A 27 4.78 -11.61 4.26
C HIS A 27 4.45 -12.41 5.53
N GLU A 28 3.16 -12.49 5.86
CA GLU A 28 2.64 -13.31 6.96
C GLU A 28 2.45 -14.77 6.48
N TYR A 29 2.04 -14.93 5.20
CA TYR A 29 1.74 -16.25 4.62
C TYR A 29 2.49 -16.45 3.28
N PRO A 30 3.84 -16.52 3.28
CA PRO A 30 4.63 -16.52 2.03
C PRO A 30 4.40 -17.75 1.16
N ALA A 31 4.03 -18.89 1.72
CA ALA A 31 3.73 -20.09 0.96
C ALA A 31 2.51 -19.92 0.04
N LEU A 32 1.56 -19.06 0.41
CA LEU A 32 0.35 -18.83 -0.38
C LEU A 32 0.54 -17.84 -1.52
N ALA A 33 1.63 -17.11 -1.54
CA ALA A 33 1.98 -16.24 -2.65
C ALA A 33 2.49 -16.99 -3.88
N LYS A 34 2.74 -18.28 -3.76
CA LYS A 34 3.38 -19.11 -4.81
C LYS A 34 2.39 -20.10 -5.41
N PRO A 35 2.59 -20.45 -6.70
CA PRO A 35 3.51 -19.79 -7.64
C PRO A 35 3.07 -18.37 -7.97
N GLU A 36 4.01 -17.43 -8.11
CA GLU A 36 3.70 -16.10 -8.64
C GLU A 36 3.41 -16.19 -10.14
N LEU A 37 2.43 -15.42 -10.60
CA LEU A 37 2.05 -15.37 -12.01
C LEU A 37 3.16 -14.78 -12.87
N ASP A 38 3.32 -15.35 -14.07
CA ASP A 38 4.17 -14.82 -15.13
C ASP A 38 3.51 -13.64 -15.87
N ALA A 39 4.22 -13.05 -16.81
CA ALA A 39 3.71 -11.91 -17.57
C ALA A 39 2.47 -12.25 -18.40
N ASP A 40 2.36 -13.45 -18.94
CA ASP A 40 1.25 -13.86 -19.81
C ASP A 40 -0.02 -14.06 -18.99
N SER A 41 0.10 -14.65 -17.82
CA SER A 41 -1.00 -14.74 -16.86
C SER A 41 -1.49 -13.35 -16.43
N TRP A 42 -0.59 -12.40 -16.19
CA TRP A 42 -0.97 -11.01 -15.88
C TRP A 42 -1.65 -10.30 -17.07
N LYS A 43 -1.25 -10.59 -18.32
CA LYS A 43 -1.94 -10.07 -19.50
C LYS A 43 -3.38 -10.55 -19.56
N ALA A 44 -3.63 -11.84 -19.34
CA ALA A 44 -4.98 -12.41 -19.30
C ALA A 44 -5.86 -11.75 -18.20
N ILE A 45 -5.28 -11.43 -17.04
CA ILE A 45 -5.97 -10.68 -15.98
C ILE A 45 -6.29 -9.25 -16.45
N LEU A 46 -5.38 -8.58 -17.15
CA LEU A 46 -5.58 -7.23 -17.68
C LEU A 46 -6.65 -7.21 -18.79
N ASP A 47 -6.72 -8.23 -19.64
CA ASP A 47 -7.81 -8.39 -20.60
C ASP A 47 -9.16 -8.52 -19.92
N LYS A 48 -9.22 -9.31 -18.85
CA LYS A 48 -10.43 -9.39 -18.04
C LYS A 48 -10.76 -8.06 -17.35
N CYS A 49 -9.78 -7.32 -16.84
CA CYS A 49 -9.98 -5.98 -16.31
C CYS A 49 -10.62 -5.05 -17.36
N ALA A 50 -10.11 -5.10 -18.61
CA ALA A 50 -10.65 -4.31 -19.71
C ALA A 50 -12.11 -4.72 -20.04
N ALA A 51 -12.39 -6.00 -20.13
CA ALA A 51 -13.73 -6.53 -20.40
C ALA A 51 -14.74 -6.17 -19.29
N ASP A 52 -14.30 -6.10 -18.05
CA ASP A 52 -15.13 -5.76 -16.89
C ASP A 52 -15.27 -4.22 -16.67
N GLY A 53 -14.61 -3.38 -17.49
CA GLY A 53 -14.69 -1.93 -17.42
C GLY A 53 -13.90 -1.32 -16.25
N VAL A 54 -12.81 -1.97 -15.83
CA VAL A 54 -11.87 -1.41 -14.84
C VAL A 54 -11.24 -0.15 -15.43
N ASN A 55 -11.26 0.94 -14.68
CA ASN A 55 -10.76 2.25 -15.14
C ASN A 55 -9.67 2.85 -14.22
N ASP A 56 -9.33 2.19 -13.13
CA ASP A 56 -8.24 2.59 -12.24
C ASP A 56 -7.50 1.33 -11.76
N ILE A 57 -6.20 1.24 -12.06
CA ILE A 57 -5.35 0.11 -11.67
C ILE A 57 -4.17 0.62 -10.85
N LEU A 58 -4.05 0.07 -9.65
CA LEU A 58 -2.88 0.22 -8.80
C LEU A 58 -2.02 -1.05 -8.87
N PHE A 59 -0.85 -0.95 -9.48
CA PHE A 59 0.18 -1.98 -9.40
C PHE A 59 0.96 -1.83 -8.10
N THR A 60 1.14 -2.93 -7.38
CA THR A 60 1.86 -2.98 -6.11
C THR A 60 2.40 -4.40 -5.85
N GLY A 61 2.54 -4.78 -4.60
CA GLY A 61 2.97 -6.10 -4.14
C GLY A 61 3.86 -5.97 -2.91
N GLY A 62 4.95 -6.74 -2.84
CA GLY A 62 6.07 -6.40 -2.00
C GLY A 62 6.77 -5.16 -2.57
N GLU A 63 7.66 -5.35 -3.55
CA GLU A 63 8.24 -4.27 -4.35
C GLU A 63 8.20 -4.64 -5.83
N ALA A 64 7.31 -4.00 -6.58
CA ALA A 64 7.08 -4.31 -7.98
C ALA A 64 8.31 -4.07 -8.88
N LEU A 65 9.18 -3.10 -8.53
CA LEU A 65 10.43 -2.84 -9.25
C LEU A 65 11.48 -3.97 -9.14
N LEU A 66 11.19 -5.02 -8.37
CA LEU A 66 12.02 -6.23 -8.35
C LEU A 66 11.69 -7.22 -9.48
N ARG A 67 10.55 -7.04 -10.16
CA ARG A 67 10.17 -7.90 -11.28
C ARG A 67 10.89 -7.50 -12.58
N ASN A 68 11.52 -8.45 -13.21
CA ASN A 68 12.22 -8.22 -14.48
C ASN A 68 11.25 -7.96 -15.64
N ASP A 69 10.05 -8.53 -15.58
CA ASP A 69 8.99 -8.43 -16.60
C ASP A 69 7.97 -7.29 -16.31
N LEU A 70 8.21 -6.46 -15.29
CA LEU A 70 7.30 -5.35 -14.90
C LEU A 70 6.88 -4.51 -16.11
N PHE A 71 7.83 -4.07 -16.91
CA PHE A 71 7.54 -3.19 -18.05
C PHE A 71 6.80 -3.91 -19.18
N THR A 72 6.93 -5.21 -19.32
CA THR A 72 6.11 -6.03 -20.24
C THR A 72 4.65 -5.95 -19.79
N ILE A 73 4.38 -6.13 -18.52
CA ILE A 73 3.04 -6.05 -17.92
C ILE A 73 2.45 -4.64 -18.06
N LEU A 74 3.21 -3.60 -17.69
CA LEU A 74 2.74 -2.21 -17.75
C LEU A 74 2.47 -1.73 -19.18
N ASN A 75 3.32 -2.09 -20.15
CA ASN A 75 3.10 -1.78 -21.56
C ASN A 75 1.82 -2.45 -22.08
N TYR A 76 1.58 -3.68 -21.67
CA TYR A 76 0.36 -4.40 -22.02
C TYR A 76 -0.87 -3.72 -21.39
N ALA A 77 -0.79 -3.40 -20.11
CA ALA A 77 -1.87 -2.70 -19.40
C ALA A 77 -2.28 -1.39 -20.11
N ARG A 78 -1.30 -0.58 -20.53
CA ARG A 78 -1.57 0.68 -21.22
C ARG A 78 -2.26 0.45 -22.58
N ARG A 79 -1.92 -0.64 -23.27
CA ARG A 79 -2.57 -0.99 -24.57
C ARG A 79 -3.98 -1.54 -24.36
N ALA A 80 -4.16 -2.45 -23.41
CA ALA A 80 -5.45 -3.09 -23.12
C ALA A 80 -6.45 -2.12 -22.48
N LEU A 81 -5.97 -1.15 -21.70
CA LEU A 81 -6.77 -0.17 -20.97
C LEU A 81 -6.26 1.26 -21.24
N PRO A 82 -6.43 1.79 -22.46
CA PRO A 82 -5.82 3.06 -22.88
C PRO A 82 -6.32 4.26 -22.07
N GLN A 83 -7.56 4.22 -21.58
CA GLN A 83 -8.19 5.29 -20.81
C GLN A 83 -8.09 5.10 -19.28
N ALA A 84 -7.62 3.94 -18.82
CA ALA A 84 -7.54 3.68 -17.39
C ALA A 84 -6.40 4.50 -16.75
N ARG A 85 -6.65 4.96 -15.53
CA ARG A 85 -5.59 5.49 -14.68
C ARG A 85 -4.72 4.32 -14.23
N LEU A 86 -3.43 4.38 -14.57
CA LEU A 86 -2.46 3.40 -14.12
C LEU A 86 -1.54 4.03 -13.08
N SER A 87 -1.38 3.38 -11.94
CA SER A 87 -0.52 3.84 -10.84
C SER A 87 0.37 2.70 -10.37
N LEU A 88 1.58 3.02 -9.93
CA LEU A 88 2.53 2.08 -9.32
C LEU A 88 2.90 2.56 -7.92
N PHE A 89 2.68 1.70 -6.92
CA PHE A 89 3.17 1.93 -5.56
C PHE A 89 4.52 1.24 -5.39
N THR A 90 5.53 1.97 -4.94
CA THR A 90 6.91 1.49 -4.77
C THR A 90 7.56 2.09 -3.53
N ASN A 91 8.47 1.36 -2.90
CA ASN A 91 9.33 1.90 -1.84
C ASN A 91 10.41 2.87 -2.36
N ALA A 92 10.42 3.12 -3.67
CA ALA A 92 11.30 4.03 -4.39
C ALA A 92 12.81 3.72 -4.27
N SER A 93 13.22 2.65 -3.61
CA SER A 93 14.64 2.31 -3.43
C SER A 93 15.40 2.04 -4.74
N ARG A 94 14.66 1.65 -5.79
CA ARG A 94 15.20 1.41 -7.14
C ARG A 94 14.81 2.48 -8.15
N LEU A 95 14.06 3.50 -7.71
CA LEU A 95 13.62 4.55 -8.59
C LEU A 95 14.74 5.56 -8.84
N ASP A 96 14.99 5.84 -10.09
CA ASP A 96 15.94 6.84 -10.58
C ASP A 96 15.28 7.71 -11.66
N GLU A 97 15.98 8.74 -12.12
CA GLU A 97 15.48 9.64 -13.16
C GLU A 97 15.07 8.90 -14.45
N LYS A 98 15.87 7.93 -14.89
CA LYS A 98 15.59 7.15 -16.11
C LYS A 98 14.26 6.42 -15.99
N LEU A 99 14.01 5.80 -14.85
CA LEU A 99 12.74 5.11 -14.56
C LEU A 99 11.58 6.10 -14.43
N ILE A 100 11.75 7.22 -13.73
CA ILE A 100 10.71 8.27 -13.62
C ILE A 100 10.31 8.75 -15.02
N ARG A 101 11.26 9.09 -15.88
CA ARG A 101 10.99 9.48 -17.27
C ARG A 101 10.29 8.37 -18.08
N ARG A 102 10.62 7.10 -17.83
CA ARG A 102 9.97 5.96 -18.46
C ARG A 102 8.52 5.85 -18.03
N PHE A 103 8.22 5.93 -16.72
CA PHE A 103 6.85 5.93 -16.20
C PHE A 103 6.04 7.11 -16.72
N LYS A 104 6.64 8.31 -16.78
CA LYS A 104 6.00 9.49 -17.37
C LYS A 104 5.57 9.24 -18.81
N ARG A 105 6.46 8.72 -19.68
CA ARG A 105 6.11 8.39 -21.09
C ARG A 105 5.00 7.36 -21.21
N MET A 106 4.86 6.47 -20.23
CA MET A 106 3.80 5.46 -20.19
C MET A 106 2.53 5.96 -19.51
N SER A 107 2.50 7.20 -19.03
CA SER A 107 1.42 7.76 -18.21
C SER A 107 1.08 6.87 -16.99
N VAL A 108 2.10 6.31 -16.33
CA VAL A 108 1.95 5.55 -15.09
C VAL A 108 2.30 6.46 -13.93
N HIS A 109 1.31 6.81 -13.11
CA HIS A 109 1.50 7.61 -11.90
C HIS A 109 2.28 6.84 -10.86
N LEU A 110 3.08 7.55 -10.06
CA LEU A 110 3.90 6.94 -9.04
C LEU A 110 3.41 7.32 -7.64
N ALA A 111 3.42 6.36 -6.75
CA ALA A 111 3.18 6.55 -5.33
C ALA A 111 4.27 5.86 -4.50
N THR A 112 4.60 6.47 -3.38
CA THR A 112 5.58 5.92 -2.43
C THR A 112 5.12 6.13 -1.00
N SER A 113 5.91 5.66 -0.05
CA SER A 113 5.57 5.76 1.36
C SER A 113 6.72 6.37 2.18
N LEU A 114 6.37 7.28 3.10
CA LEU A 114 7.29 7.89 4.07
C LEU A 114 6.77 7.61 5.49
N GLN A 115 7.53 6.87 6.29
CA GLN A 115 7.12 6.42 7.63
C GLN A 115 8.13 6.80 8.72
N GLY A 116 8.70 7.98 8.64
CA GLY A 116 9.65 8.51 9.59
C GLY A 116 10.69 9.37 8.91
N LEU A 117 11.44 10.09 9.69
CA LEU A 117 12.68 10.76 9.31
C LEU A 117 13.83 10.10 10.08
N ALA A 118 13.96 10.35 11.37
CA ALA A 118 14.94 9.68 12.20
C ALA A 118 14.58 8.18 12.42
N THR A 119 13.30 7.85 12.51
CA THR A 119 12.80 6.47 12.71
C THR A 119 12.71 5.65 11.44
N TYR A 120 12.82 6.26 10.25
CA TYR A 120 12.58 5.61 8.95
C TYR A 120 13.37 4.32 8.76
N ASP A 121 14.66 4.35 9.02
CA ASP A 121 15.54 3.20 8.77
C ASP A 121 15.20 2.02 9.70
N ALA A 122 14.91 2.30 10.97
CA ALA A 122 14.47 1.26 11.92
C ALA A 122 13.13 0.65 11.51
N MET A 123 12.17 1.48 11.09
CA MET A 123 10.85 1.02 10.69
C MET A 123 10.84 0.23 9.37
N THR A 124 11.73 0.56 8.44
CA THR A 124 11.79 -0.07 7.12
C THR A 124 12.81 -1.21 7.04
N GLY A 125 13.65 -1.37 8.06
CA GLY A 125 14.75 -2.34 8.07
C GLY A 125 15.85 -1.98 7.05
N THR A 126 16.09 -0.68 6.85
CA THR A 126 17.08 -0.16 5.88
C THR A 126 18.15 0.67 6.56
N ARG A 127 19.03 1.32 5.79
CA ARG A 127 20.05 2.23 6.29
C ARG A 127 20.12 3.47 5.39
N ARG A 128 20.07 4.67 6.02
CA ARG A 128 20.21 5.99 5.36
C ARG A 128 19.25 6.19 4.17
N SER A 129 18.03 5.64 4.26
CA SER A 129 17.14 5.55 3.10
C SER A 129 16.15 6.70 2.97
N TYR A 130 15.79 7.41 4.07
CA TYR A 130 14.80 8.48 4.00
C TYR A 130 15.27 9.68 3.16
N LYS A 131 16.55 10.08 3.29
CA LYS A 131 17.12 11.19 2.48
C LYS A 131 17.08 10.87 0.99
N ARG A 132 17.40 9.61 0.64
CA ARG A 132 17.28 9.13 -0.74
C ARG A 132 15.83 9.18 -1.23
N LEU A 133 14.89 8.76 -0.41
CA LEU A 133 13.46 8.81 -0.75
C LEU A 133 13.02 10.24 -1.05
N LEU A 134 13.32 11.19 -0.16
CA LEU A 134 12.96 12.60 -0.37
C LEU A 134 13.63 13.18 -1.63
N ALA A 135 14.89 12.84 -1.89
CA ALA A 135 15.58 13.24 -3.12
C ALA A 135 14.91 12.68 -4.38
N VAL A 136 14.39 11.44 -4.33
CA VAL A 136 13.63 10.84 -5.44
C VAL A 136 12.30 11.57 -5.63
N VAL A 137 11.58 11.91 -4.55
CA VAL A 137 10.33 12.68 -4.62
C VAL A 137 10.60 14.06 -5.25
N ALA A 138 11.64 14.77 -4.81
CA ALA A 138 12.02 16.06 -5.35
C ALA A 138 12.39 15.96 -6.85
N ARG A 139 13.20 14.97 -7.21
CA ARG A 139 13.59 14.77 -8.62
C ARG A 139 12.39 14.48 -9.52
N ALA A 140 11.42 13.70 -9.06
CA ALA A 140 10.22 13.44 -9.81
C ALA A 140 9.35 14.70 -10.00
N SER A 141 9.26 15.56 -8.99
CA SER A 141 8.60 16.86 -9.08
C SER A 141 9.27 17.77 -10.13
N GLU A 142 10.60 17.90 -10.10
CA GLU A 142 11.38 18.64 -11.10
C GLU A 142 11.13 18.13 -12.52
N LEU A 143 10.99 16.82 -12.70
CA LEU A 143 10.68 16.18 -13.97
C LEU A 143 9.22 16.34 -14.39
N LYS A 144 8.40 17.09 -13.63
CA LYS A 144 6.95 17.26 -13.85
C LYS A 144 6.20 15.92 -13.88
N TRP A 145 6.59 15.02 -13.00
CA TRP A 145 5.92 13.75 -12.74
C TRP A 145 5.97 13.41 -11.24
N PRO A 146 5.36 14.25 -10.39
CA PRO A 146 5.50 14.15 -8.93
C PRO A 146 4.86 12.87 -8.40
N LEU A 147 5.41 12.35 -7.31
CA LEU A 147 4.90 11.18 -6.61
C LEU A 147 3.80 11.57 -5.61
N ALA A 148 2.79 10.71 -5.49
CA ALA A 148 1.95 10.69 -4.30
C ALA A 148 2.73 10.07 -3.13
N VAL A 149 2.56 10.59 -1.92
CA VAL A 149 3.23 10.09 -0.71
C VAL A 149 2.18 9.59 0.29
N SER A 150 2.30 8.34 0.70
CA SER A 150 1.51 7.76 1.79
C SER A 150 2.32 7.73 3.07
N MET A 151 1.74 8.25 4.16
CA MET A 151 2.35 8.26 5.47
C MET A 151 1.58 7.33 6.40
N THR A 152 2.26 6.32 6.95
CA THR A 152 1.69 5.44 7.98
C THR A 152 2.21 5.90 9.34
N VAL A 153 1.31 6.39 10.18
CA VAL A 153 1.64 6.83 11.53
C VAL A 153 1.52 5.65 12.49
N THR A 154 2.55 5.48 13.30
CA THR A 154 2.67 4.45 14.32
C THR A 154 3.14 5.09 15.63
N LYS A 155 3.13 4.32 16.72
CA LYS A 155 3.69 4.76 17.99
C LYS A 155 5.18 5.14 17.89
N ALA A 156 5.92 4.53 16.95
CA ALA A 156 7.35 4.78 16.79
C ALA A 156 7.66 6.12 16.09
N ASN A 157 6.78 6.62 15.22
CA ASN A 157 6.98 7.83 14.44
C ASN A 157 5.93 8.93 14.72
N PHE A 158 5.14 8.76 15.76
CA PHE A 158 4.06 9.67 16.13
C PHE A 158 4.53 11.13 16.25
N ASP A 159 5.66 11.34 16.93
CA ASP A 159 6.22 12.68 17.15
C ASP A 159 6.76 13.32 15.88
N GLU A 160 7.18 12.51 14.89
CA GLU A 160 7.69 12.97 13.60
C GLU A 160 6.59 13.28 12.57
N ALA A 161 5.31 13.00 12.85
CA ALA A 161 4.25 13.00 11.85
C ALA A 161 4.09 14.36 11.12
N ALA A 162 4.17 15.48 11.84
CA ALA A 162 4.10 16.81 11.24
C ALA A 162 5.35 17.12 10.39
N ASP A 163 6.53 16.79 10.88
CA ASP A 163 7.79 16.99 10.16
C ASP A 163 7.88 16.13 8.90
N MET A 164 7.39 14.89 8.96
CA MET A 164 7.25 14.00 7.80
C MET A 164 6.35 14.63 6.73
N PHE A 165 5.22 15.21 7.15
CA PHE A 165 4.30 15.89 6.25
C PHE A 165 4.99 17.07 5.56
N VAL A 166 5.65 17.94 6.33
CA VAL A 166 6.41 19.10 5.80
C VAL A 166 7.50 18.62 4.84
N ALA A 167 8.27 17.60 5.23
CA ALA A 167 9.35 17.07 4.38
C ALA A 167 8.82 16.52 3.04
N ALA A 168 7.68 15.81 3.04
CA ALA A 168 7.04 15.33 1.82
C ALA A 168 6.53 16.48 0.95
N ALA A 169 5.87 17.48 1.55
CA ALA A 169 5.34 18.64 0.85
C ALA A 169 6.48 19.47 0.20
N LEU A 170 7.51 19.82 0.96
CA LEU A 170 8.68 20.57 0.47
C LEU A 170 9.46 19.81 -0.59
N SER A 171 9.43 18.48 -0.58
CA SER A 171 10.02 17.66 -1.64
C SER A 171 9.16 17.60 -2.90
N GLY A 172 7.98 18.24 -2.93
CA GLY A 172 7.13 18.33 -4.12
C GLY A 172 6.25 17.10 -4.35
N ALA A 173 5.77 16.48 -3.29
CA ALA A 173 4.73 15.45 -3.39
C ALA A 173 3.49 15.98 -4.11
N SER A 174 2.86 15.17 -4.98
CA SER A 174 1.63 15.57 -5.69
C SER A 174 0.41 15.57 -4.78
N THR A 175 0.39 14.66 -3.82
CA THR A 175 -0.63 14.54 -2.77
C THR A 175 -0.05 13.75 -1.61
N ILE A 176 -0.59 13.98 -0.41
CA ILE A 176 -0.16 13.26 0.79
C ILE A 176 -1.38 12.57 1.41
N GLN A 177 -1.28 11.26 1.62
CA GLN A 177 -2.26 10.50 2.39
C GLN A 177 -1.65 10.14 3.75
N VAL A 178 -2.34 10.47 4.83
CA VAL A 178 -1.88 10.18 6.20
C VAL A 178 -2.88 9.25 6.88
N GLY A 179 -2.40 8.16 7.45
CA GLY A 179 -3.25 7.20 8.16
C GLY A 179 -2.52 6.49 9.29
N PRO A 180 -3.24 5.99 10.30
CA PRO A 180 -2.66 5.14 11.33
C PRO A 180 -2.26 3.79 10.74
N VAL A 181 -1.36 3.09 11.42
CA VAL A 181 -1.02 1.71 11.05
C VAL A 181 -2.25 0.80 11.15
N ILE A 182 -2.43 -0.06 10.15
CA ILE A 182 -3.46 -1.10 10.15
C ILE A 182 -2.78 -2.45 10.38
N LEU A 183 -3.24 -3.21 11.37
CA LEU A 183 -2.69 -4.53 11.68
C LEU A 183 -3.00 -5.53 10.57
N GLY A 184 -1.96 -5.90 9.83
CA GLY A 184 -2.00 -6.87 8.76
C GLY A 184 -0.58 -7.21 8.32
N GLY A 185 -0.35 -8.33 7.68
CA GLY A 185 0.99 -8.76 7.31
C GLY A 185 1.92 -8.81 8.52
N ARG A 186 3.12 -8.24 8.42
CA ARG A 186 4.04 -8.17 9.59
C ARG A 186 3.50 -7.31 10.72
N ALA A 187 2.77 -6.23 10.42
CA ALA A 187 2.19 -5.40 11.48
C ALA A 187 1.21 -6.16 12.37
N ALA A 188 0.67 -7.30 11.94
CA ALA A 188 -0.22 -8.13 12.75
C ALA A 188 0.46 -8.65 14.04
N SER A 189 1.79 -8.83 14.01
CA SER A 189 2.61 -9.26 15.15
C SER A 189 3.14 -8.09 15.98
N HIS A 190 2.85 -6.84 15.59
CA HIS A 190 3.42 -5.61 16.16
C HIS A 190 2.32 -4.67 16.67
N GLN A 191 1.50 -5.15 17.63
CA GLN A 191 0.40 -4.35 18.18
C GLN A 191 0.90 -3.08 18.92
N GLU A 192 2.15 -3.08 19.38
CA GLU A 192 2.83 -1.93 20.00
C GLU A 192 2.99 -0.74 19.05
N LEU A 193 2.87 -0.97 17.74
CA LEU A 193 2.91 0.10 16.74
C LEU A 193 1.63 0.93 16.68
N MET A 194 0.53 0.44 17.26
CA MET A 194 -0.75 1.16 17.19
C MET A 194 -0.74 2.40 18.08
N ILE A 195 -1.18 3.52 17.49
CA ILE A 195 -1.45 4.75 18.22
C ILE A 195 -2.89 4.74 18.77
N SER A 196 -3.17 5.53 19.80
CA SER A 196 -4.51 5.73 20.31
C SER A 196 -5.34 6.64 19.38
N ARG A 197 -6.67 6.70 19.62
CA ARG A 197 -7.53 7.64 18.88
C ARG A 197 -7.17 9.08 19.22
N GLU A 198 -6.86 9.35 20.48
CA GLU A 198 -6.45 10.66 20.98
C GLU A 198 -5.13 11.09 20.32
N GLU A 199 -4.16 10.20 20.22
CA GLU A 199 -2.90 10.44 19.51
C GLU A 199 -3.14 10.70 18.02
N TRP A 200 -4.08 9.97 17.40
CA TRP A 200 -4.43 10.20 16.01
C TRP A 200 -5.08 11.58 15.79
N GLU A 201 -6.01 12.00 16.66
CA GLU A 201 -6.58 13.34 16.61
C GLU A 201 -5.51 14.42 16.81
N GLU A 202 -4.54 14.17 17.68
CA GLU A 202 -3.40 15.07 17.90
C GLU A 202 -2.54 15.19 16.64
N VAL A 203 -2.23 14.07 15.93
CA VAL A 203 -1.54 14.11 14.64
C VAL A 203 -2.30 14.96 13.62
N LYS A 204 -3.61 14.75 13.50
CA LYS A 204 -4.45 15.54 12.59
C LYS A 204 -4.44 17.02 12.96
N ARG A 205 -4.51 17.35 14.25
CA ARG A 205 -4.45 18.72 14.77
C ARG A 205 -3.11 19.38 14.41
N ARG A 206 -1.98 18.68 14.66
CA ARG A 206 -0.64 19.20 14.32
C ARG A 206 -0.50 19.48 12.83
N ILE A 207 -0.92 18.55 11.97
CA ILE A 207 -0.83 18.73 10.52
C ILE A 207 -1.75 19.86 10.03
N ARG A 208 -2.98 19.98 10.55
CA ARG A 208 -3.91 21.07 10.18
C ARG A 208 -3.44 22.45 10.64
N ALA A 209 -2.63 22.50 11.69
CA ALA A 209 -2.04 23.76 12.20
C ALA A 209 -0.80 24.22 11.42
N LEU A 210 -0.29 23.40 10.50
CA LEU A 210 0.83 23.80 9.66
C LEU A 210 0.40 24.91 8.70
N PRO A 211 1.29 25.85 8.36
CA PRO A 211 1.07 26.78 7.26
C PRO A 211 0.69 26.02 5.99
N ASP A 212 -0.14 26.64 5.15
CA ASP A 212 -0.59 26.02 3.90
C ASP A 212 0.61 25.55 3.07
N ALA A 213 0.76 24.25 2.99
CA ALA A 213 1.86 23.60 2.26
C ALA A 213 1.58 23.46 0.75
N HIS A 214 0.45 24.01 0.26
CA HIS A 214 0.00 23.96 -1.14
C HIS A 214 -0.01 22.56 -1.76
N VAL A 215 -0.09 21.51 -0.92
CA VAL A 215 -0.21 20.11 -1.35
C VAL A 215 -1.55 19.54 -0.91
N PRO A 216 -2.33 18.94 -1.83
CA PRO A 216 -3.55 18.23 -1.46
C PRO A 216 -3.23 17.08 -0.49
N TYR A 217 -4.02 16.93 0.56
CA TYR A 217 -3.85 15.82 1.50
C TYR A 217 -5.18 15.26 1.99
N THR A 218 -5.12 14.02 2.47
CA THR A 218 -6.26 13.31 3.05
C THR A 218 -5.84 12.54 4.29
N PHE A 219 -6.76 12.44 5.26
CA PHE A 219 -6.60 11.55 6.40
C PHE A 219 -7.40 10.26 6.19
N CYS A 220 -6.81 9.12 6.53
CA CYS A 220 -7.47 7.83 6.61
C CYS A 220 -7.69 7.51 8.10
N ASP A 221 -8.95 7.42 8.53
CA ASP A 221 -9.30 7.18 9.93
C ASP A 221 -9.46 5.69 10.27
N GLU A 222 -8.91 4.79 9.45
CA GLU A 222 -8.98 3.36 9.66
C GLU A 222 -7.87 2.86 10.58
N PHE A 223 -8.22 2.40 11.79
CA PHE A 223 -7.31 1.77 12.74
C PHE A 223 -7.25 0.25 12.57
N ILE A 224 -8.36 -0.37 12.19
CA ILE A 224 -8.46 -1.81 12.08
C ILE A 224 -9.47 -2.20 10.99
N CYS A 225 -9.12 -3.19 10.20
CA CYS A 225 -10.02 -3.69 9.18
C CYS A 225 -10.91 -4.81 9.74
N ALA A 226 -12.20 -4.50 9.94
CA ALA A 226 -13.18 -5.48 10.43
C ALA A 226 -13.47 -6.62 9.43
N CYS A 227 -13.09 -6.46 8.16
CA CYS A 227 -13.24 -7.50 7.14
C CYS A 227 -12.18 -8.60 7.22
N ARG A 228 -11.19 -8.46 8.06
CA ARG A 228 -10.17 -9.47 8.30
C ARG A 228 -10.73 -10.52 9.27
N ALA A 229 -10.98 -11.73 8.78
CA ALA A 229 -11.67 -12.78 9.51
C ALA A 229 -10.94 -13.28 10.77
N ASP A 230 -9.62 -13.04 10.86
CA ASP A 230 -8.76 -13.41 11.98
C ASP A 230 -8.48 -12.28 12.97
N THR A 231 -9.10 -11.10 12.77
CA THR A 231 -8.95 -9.98 13.71
C THR A 231 -9.55 -10.34 15.07
N PRO A 232 -8.74 -10.36 16.15
CA PRO A 232 -9.27 -10.69 17.48
C PRO A 232 -10.35 -9.72 17.92
N LYS A 233 -11.44 -10.25 18.50
CA LYS A 233 -12.58 -9.44 18.96
C LYS A 233 -12.16 -8.28 19.88
N ARG A 234 -11.21 -8.53 20.80
CA ARG A 234 -10.67 -7.50 21.70
C ARG A 234 -10.09 -6.29 20.97
N LEU A 235 -9.51 -6.51 19.78
CA LEU A 235 -8.97 -5.41 18.95
C LEU A 235 -10.08 -4.68 18.23
N LEU A 236 -11.12 -5.39 17.77
CA LEU A 236 -12.31 -4.78 17.20
C LEU A 236 -13.07 -3.96 18.24
N ASP A 237 -13.16 -4.45 19.49
CA ASP A 237 -13.82 -3.73 20.59
C ASP A 237 -13.06 -2.46 20.97
N LYS A 238 -11.72 -2.50 20.96
CA LYS A 238 -10.85 -1.36 21.31
C LYS A 238 -10.73 -0.33 20.19
N TRP A 239 -10.56 -0.79 18.94
CA TRP A 239 -10.15 0.04 17.80
C TRP A 239 -11.20 0.12 16.69
N GLY A 240 -12.20 -0.77 16.70
CA GLY A 240 -13.27 -0.78 15.70
C GLY A 240 -14.14 0.45 15.80
N ASP A 241 -14.52 1.02 14.65
CA ASP A 241 -15.46 2.12 14.59
C ASP A 241 -16.87 1.56 14.32
N LYS A 242 -17.73 1.63 15.33
CA LYS A 242 -19.12 1.15 15.25
C LYS A 242 -20.03 2.09 14.45
N SER A 243 -19.63 3.35 14.27
CA SER A 243 -20.39 4.36 13.51
C SER A 243 -20.11 4.32 12.01
N ARG A 244 -19.17 3.49 11.58
CA ARG A 244 -18.63 3.48 10.23
C ARG A 244 -19.62 2.96 9.19
N LYS A 245 -19.70 3.66 8.05
CA LYS A 245 -20.40 3.16 6.86
C LYS A 245 -19.83 1.80 6.43
N PRO A 246 -20.65 0.90 5.87
CA PRO A 246 -20.18 -0.39 5.36
C PRO A 246 -18.99 -0.21 4.41
N CYS A 247 -17.94 -0.98 4.63
CA CYS A 247 -16.76 -0.94 3.78
C CYS A 247 -17.11 -1.29 2.33
N PRO A 248 -16.72 -0.48 1.34
CA PRO A 248 -17.04 -0.72 -0.07
C PRO A 248 -16.15 -1.78 -0.72
N ALA A 249 -15.28 -2.47 0.04
CA ALA A 249 -14.39 -3.52 -0.45
C ALA A 249 -15.17 -4.64 -1.17
N GLY A 250 -14.68 -5.03 -2.33
CA GLY A 250 -15.33 -6.01 -3.20
C GLY A 250 -16.49 -5.45 -4.03
N LYS A 251 -16.94 -4.21 -3.77
CA LYS A 251 -17.97 -3.51 -4.56
C LYS A 251 -17.37 -2.47 -5.48
N THR A 252 -16.55 -1.57 -4.93
CA THR A 252 -15.92 -0.48 -5.70
C THR A 252 -14.46 -0.75 -6.01
N PHE A 253 -13.78 -1.55 -5.19
CA PHE A 253 -12.40 -1.97 -5.40
C PHE A 253 -12.19 -3.43 -5.02
N GLY A 254 -11.16 -4.02 -5.60
CA GLY A 254 -10.73 -5.39 -5.32
C GLY A 254 -9.23 -5.57 -5.55
N VAL A 255 -8.71 -6.68 -5.09
CA VAL A 255 -7.27 -6.99 -5.11
C VAL A 255 -7.04 -8.35 -5.75
N ILE A 256 -6.06 -8.44 -6.63
CA ILE A 256 -5.58 -9.69 -7.20
C ILE A 256 -4.15 -9.90 -6.70
N GLY A 257 -3.93 -11.00 -6.02
CA GLY A 257 -2.64 -11.37 -5.45
C GLY A 257 -1.63 -11.87 -6.48
N PRO A 258 -0.36 -12.04 -6.08
CA PRO A 258 0.71 -12.50 -6.97
C PRO A 258 0.46 -13.91 -7.53
N ASN A 259 -0.38 -14.68 -6.89
CA ASN A 259 -0.84 -16.03 -7.28
C ASN A 259 -2.15 -16.02 -8.08
N GLY A 260 -2.68 -14.84 -8.46
CA GLY A 260 -3.95 -14.69 -9.18
C GLY A 260 -5.21 -14.76 -8.33
N LEU A 261 -5.11 -14.99 -7.01
CA LEU A 261 -6.28 -15.08 -6.15
C LEU A 261 -6.90 -13.69 -5.90
N TYR A 262 -8.21 -13.61 -6.13
CA TYR A 262 -8.98 -12.41 -5.84
C TYR A 262 -9.28 -12.26 -4.35
N ARG A 263 -9.15 -11.04 -3.85
CA ARG A 263 -9.53 -10.62 -2.50
C ARG A 263 -10.34 -9.33 -2.57
N THR A 264 -11.21 -9.12 -1.61
CA THR A 264 -12.02 -7.90 -1.57
C THR A 264 -11.19 -6.66 -1.21
N CYS A 265 -10.11 -6.82 -0.44
CA CYS A 265 -9.24 -5.70 -0.05
C CYS A 265 -7.82 -6.18 0.30
N LEU A 266 -6.86 -5.24 0.40
CA LEU A 266 -5.45 -5.51 0.74
C LEU A 266 -5.29 -6.19 2.11
N HIS A 267 -6.19 -5.91 3.05
CA HIS A 267 -6.15 -6.44 4.42
C HIS A 267 -6.95 -7.74 4.59
N SER A 268 -7.78 -8.13 3.60
CA SER A 268 -8.52 -9.38 3.67
C SER A 268 -7.61 -10.57 3.35
N LEU A 269 -7.84 -11.67 4.04
CA LEU A 269 -7.18 -12.93 3.73
C LEU A 269 -7.85 -13.60 2.52
N PRO A 270 -7.11 -14.34 1.69
CA PRO A 270 -7.71 -15.23 0.69
C PRO A 270 -8.70 -16.21 1.34
N LYS A 271 -9.81 -16.52 0.64
CA LYS A 271 -10.83 -17.45 1.17
C LYS A 271 -10.26 -18.82 1.53
N GLU A 272 -9.27 -19.27 0.79
CA GLU A 272 -8.54 -20.52 0.99
C GLU A 272 -7.82 -20.52 2.35
N LEU A 273 -7.26 -19.39 2.74
CA LEU A 273 -6.63 -19.19 4.05
C LEU A 273 -7.64 -19.23 5.20
N THR A 274 -8.81 -18.63 4.99
CA THR A 274 -9.87 -18.62 6.01
C THR A 274 -10.31 -20.05 6.33
N ARG A 275 -10.26 -20.96 5.35
CA ARG A 275 -10.53 -22.40 5.54
C ARG A 275 -9.37 -23.14 6.21
N ALA A 276 -8.12 -22.82 5.81
CA ALA A 276 -6.91 -23.42 6.37
C ALA A 276 -6.65 -22.98 7.82
N THR A 277 -6.84 -21.70 8.15
CA THR A 277 -6.67 -21.19 9.52
C THR A 277 -7.70 -21.74 10.49
N LYS A 278 -8.90 -22.10 10.04
CA LYS A 278 -9.87 -22.85 10.85
C LYS A 278 -9.36 -24.26 11.18
N LYS A 279 -8.65 -24.93 10.26
CA LYS A 279 -8.02 -26.24 10.52
C LYS A 279 -6.81 -26.14 11.46
N ILE A 280 -5.99 -25.09 11.33
CA ILE A 280 -4.80 -24.87 12.17
C ILE A 280 -5.17 -24.54 13.62
N LYS A 281 -6.26 -23.81 13.86
CA LYS A 281 -6.76 -23.51 15.21
C LYS A 281 -7.25 -24.75 15.98
N ASN A 282 -7.50 -25.86 15.29
CA ASN A 282 -7.96 -27.13 15.86
C ASN A 282 -6.84 -28.18 16.00
N LEU A 283 -5.59 -27.82 15.74
CA LEU A 283 -4.46 -28.70 16.05
C LEU A 283 -4.15 -28.61 17.57
N PRO A 284 -4.03 -29.74 18.28
CA PRO A 284 -3.63 -29.73 19.69
C PRO A 284 -2.28 -29.03 19.80
N LYS A 285 -2.17 -28.15 20.80
CA LYS A 285 -0.90 -27.55 21.18
C LYS A 285 0.03 -28.67 21.65
N ALA A 286 1.14 -28.89 20.93
CA ALA A 286 2.23 -29.72 21.40
C ALA A 286 2.99 -29.04 22.52
#